data_7fdcaa99b593255a13c0e843db105ae5
#
_entry.id   7fdcaa99b593255a13c0e843db105ae5
#
_cell.length_a   1.000
_cell.length_b   1.000
_cell.length_c   1.000
_cell.angle_alpha   90.00
_cell.angle_beta   90.00
_cell.angle_gamma   90.00
#
_symmetry.space_group_name_H-M   'P 1'
#
loop_
_entity.id
_entity.type
_entity.pdbx_description
1 polymer ?
#
loop_
_entity_poly.entity_id
_entity_poly.type
_entity_poly.pdbx_seq_one_letter_code
_entity_poly.pdbx_strand_id
1 'polypeptide(L)'
;MIRHTVVFNLKHAHGSLQEKAFLRDAKTALEKIPGVEKFEQLRQVSKKTNYRFGFSMEFADQKAYDGYDRHPRHVAFVQDRWNREVDAFMEIDYEPL
;
A
#
# COMPACT_ATOMS: atom_id res chain seq x y z
N MET A 1 -5.17 -14.91 10.15
CA MET A 1 -4.25 -13.88 9.59
C MET A 1 -4.71 -13.50 8.19
N ILE A 2 -4.67 -12.20 7.88
CA ILE A 2 -4.94 -11.69 6.54
C ILE A 2 -3.67 -11.04 6.03
N ARG A 3 -3.26 -11.38 4.79
CA ARG A 3 -2.20 -10.66 4.10
C ARG A 3 -2.85 -9.72 3.09
N HIS A 4 -2.71 -8.42 3.35
CA HIS A 4 -3.20 -7.38 2.47
C HIS A 4 -2.10 -6.97 1.51
N THR A 5 -2.37 -7.05 0.21
CA THR A 5 -1.44 -6.61 -0.80
C THR A 5 -2.11 -5.66 -1.77
N VAL A 6 -1.34 -4.73 -2.29
CA VAL A 6 -1.75 -3.85 -3.36
C VAL A 6 -0.60 -3.67 -4.32
N VAL A 7 -0.86 -3.83 -5.62
CA VAL A 7 0.09 -3.47 -6.67
C VAL A 7 -0.37 -2.21 -7.35
N PHE A 8 0.56 -1.34 -7.75
CA PHE A 8 0.16 -0.04 -8.28
C PHE A 8 1.25 0.61 -9.14
N ASN A 9 0.81 1.60 -9.90
CA ASN A 9 1.66 2.53 -10.62
C ASN A 9 1.37 3.96 -10.17
N LEU A 10 2.39 4.81 -10.25
CA LEU A 10 2.27 6.23 -9.94
C LEU A 10 2.20 7.04 -11.24
N LYS A 11 1.58 8.20 -11.15
CA LYS A 11 1.54 9.17 -12.26
C LYS A 11 2.91 9.84 -12.48
N HIS A 12 3.77 9.79 -11.48
CA HIS A 12 5.11 10.38 -11.52
C HIS A 12 6.05 9.59 -12.41
N ALA A 13 7.02 10.29 -12.99
CA ALA A 13 8.06 9.64 -13.78
C ALA A 13 8.86 8.65 -12.91
N HIS A 14 9.22 7.52 -13.51
CA HIS A 14 10.00 6.50 -12.84
C HIS A 14 11.36 7.06 -12.38
N GLY A 15 11.68 6.84 -11.11
CA GLY A 15 12.92 7.34 -10.50
C GLY A 15 12.90 8.80 -10.09
N SER A 16 11.76 9.50 -10.27
CA SER A 16 11.65 10.92 -9.93
C SER A 16 11.67 11.16 -8.42
N LEU A 17 11.93 12.40 -8.03
CA LEU A 17 11.86 12.81 -6.62
C LEU A 17 10.44 12.65 -6.06
N GLN A 18 9.43 12.89 -6.90
CA GLN A 18 8.03 12.76 -6.50
C GLN A 18 7.67 11.29 -6.21
N GLU A 19 8.18 10.35 -7.01
CA GLU A 19 8.01 8.92 -6.75
C GLU A 19 8.62 8.53 -5.42
N LYS A 20 9.87 8.95 -5.19
CA LYS A 20 10.58 8.66 -3.94
C LYS A 20 9.87 9.25 -2.73
N ALA A 21 9.36 10.47 -2.85
CA ALA A 21 8.63 11.14 -1.80
C ALA A 21 7.33 10.41 -1.46
N PHE A 22 6.58 9.97 -2.48
CA PHE A 22 5.36 9.20 -2.27
C PHE A 22 5.64 7.92 -1.47
N LEU A 23 6.65 7.15 -1.89
CA LEU A 23 6.97 5.88 -1.22
C LEU A 23 7.42 6.11 0.23
N ARG A 24 8.26 7.12 0.48
CA ARG A 24 8.68 7.48 1.83
C ARG A 24 7.48 7.88 2.70
N ASP A 25 6.62 8.74 2.18
CA ASP A 25 5.47 9.26 2.94
C ASP A 25 4.41 8.18 3.17
N ALA A 26 4.24 7.27 2.23
CA ALA A 26 3.36 6.11 2.40
C ALA A 26 3.83 5.24 3.57
N LYS A 27 5.12 4.94 3.64
CA LYS A 27 5.69 4.17 4.74
C LYS A 27 5.45 4.86 6.08
N THR A 28 5.76 6.15 6.15
CA THR A 28 5.56 6.94 7.37
C THR A 28 4.10 6.96 7.80
N ALA A 29 3.19 7.11 6.86
CA ALA A 29 1.76 7.21 7.17
C ALA A 29 1.15 5.87 7.60
N LEU A 30 1.58 4.76 7.01
CA LEU A 30 0.85 3.50 7.09
C LEU A 30 1.46 2.47 8.05
N GLU A 31 2.79 2.39 8.15
CA GLU A 31 3.42 1.25 8.82
C GLU A 31 3.16 1.16 10.32
N LYS A 32 2.86 2.29 10.97
CA LYS A 32 2.61 2.33 12.42
C LYS A 32 1.14 2.44 12.79
N ILE A 33 0.24 2.35 11.83
CA ILE A 33 -1.19 2.30 12.14
C ILE A 33 -1.47 1.03 12.96
N PRO A 34 -2.25 1.11 14.05
CA PRO A 34 -2.53 -0.06 14.88
C PRO A 34 -3.07 -1.22 14.06
N GLY A 35 -2.55 -2.41 14.31
CA GLY A 35 -2.91 -3.63 13.62
C GLY A 35 -2.03 -3.98 12.42
N VAL A 36 -1.29 -3.02 11.87
CA VAL A 36 -0.38 -3.29 10.75
C VAL A 36 0.85 -4.05 11.25
N GLU A 37 1.11 -5.19 10.63
CA GLU A 37 2.27 -6.03 10.89
C GLU A 37 3.03 -6.28 9.60
N LYS A 38 4.34 -6.38 9.67
CA LYS A 38 5.21 -6.75 8.54
C LYS A 38 4.97 -5.88 7.30
N PHE A 39 4.87 -4.58 7.49
CA PHE A 39 4.72 -3.65 6.36
C PHE A 39 5.95 -3.73 5.46
N GLU A 40 5.72 -3.95 4.16
CA GLU A 40 6.77 -4.03 3.15
C GLU A 40 6.41 -3.20 1.94
N GLN A 41 7.40 -2.49 1.42
CA GLN A 41 7.33 -1.84 0.11
C GLN A 41 8.19 -2.63 -0.85
N LEU A 42 7.61 -3.04 -1.97
CA LEU A 42 8.22 -4.01 -2.87
C LEU A 42 8.24 -3.46 -4.29
N ARG A 43 9.28 -3.86 -5.04
CA ARG A 43 9.33 -3.65 -6.48
C ARG A 43 8.75 -4.88 -7.15
N GLN A 44 7.77 -4.70 -8.03
CA GLN A 44 7.22 -5.78 -8.82
C GLN A 44 8.18 -6.07 -9.98
N VAL A 45 8.56 -7.33 -10.16
CA VAL A 45 9.61 -7.70 -11.13
C VAL A 45 9.14 -8.69 -12.20
N SER A 46 7.89 -9.15 -12.17
CA SER A 46 7.37 -10.02 -13.23
C SER A 46 7.14 -9.20 -14.50
N LYS A 47 7.65 -9.74 -15.63
CA LYS A 47 7.41 -9.12 -16.94
C LYS A 47 5.99 -9.35 -17.47
N LYS A 48 5.19 -10.13 -16.75
CA LYS A 48 3.82 -10.49 -17.16
C LYS A 48 2.80 -9.47 -16.72
N THR A 49 3.18 -8.46 -15.95
CA THR A 49 2.29 -7.40 -15.49
C THR A 49 2.99 -6.04 -15.59
N ASN A 50 2.20 -5.00 -15.74
CA ASN A 50 2.69 -3.64 -15.92
C ASN A 50 2.78 -2.84 -14.61
N TYR A 51 2.39 -3.43 -13.47
CA TYR A 51 2.53 -2.75 -12.18
C TYR A 51 3.98 -2.70 -11.74
N ARG A 52 4.40 -1.58 -11.18
CA ARG A 52 5.80 -1.35 -10.78
C ARG A 52 6.05 -1.63 -9.31
N PHE A 53 5.08 -1.33 -8.45
CA PHE A 53 5.24 -1.34 -7.00
C PHE A 53 4.19 -2.21 -6.35
N GLY A 54 4.52 -2.70 -5.17
CA GLY A 54 3.57 -3.35 -4.30
C GLY A 54 3.81 -3.01 -2.85
N PHE A 55 2.73 -2.95 -2.08
CA PHE A 55 2.79 -2.95 -0.62
C PHE A 55 2.20 -4.25 -0.13
N SER A 56 2.78 -4.75 0.95
CA SER A 56 2.29 -5.96 1.62
C SER A 56 2.30 -5.72 3.12
N MET A 57 1.26 -6.15 3.80
CA MET A 57 1.18 -6.10 5.26
C MET A 57 0.27 -7.20 5.75
N GLU A 58 0.40 -7.54 7.03
CA GLU A 58 -0.41 -8.59 7.64
C GLU A 58 -1.26 -8.00 8.76
N PHE A 59 -2.45 -8.60 8.95
CA PHE A 59 -3.35 -8.31 10.05
C PHE A 59 -3.70 -9.60 10.75
N ALA A 60 -3.81 -9.57 12.09
CA ALA A 60 -4.12 -10.76 12.86
C ALA A 60 -5.49 -11.35 12.48
N ASP A 61 -6.47 -10.49 12.19
CA ASP A 61 -7.84 -10.88 11.87
C ASP A 61 -8.55 -9.77 11.07
N GLN A 62 -9.79 -10.02 10.70
CA GLN A 62 -10.60 -9.07 9.95
C GLN A 62 -10.86 -7.78 10.74
N LYS A 63 -11.02 -7.88 12.06
CA LYS A 63 -11.24 -6.71 12.92
C LYS A 63 -10.07 -5.75 12.86
N ALA A 64 -8.84 -6.27 12.91
CA ALA A 64 -7.62 -5.46 12.79
C ALA A 64 -7.54 -4.79 11.42
N TYR A 65 -7.87 -5.52 10.36
CA TYR A 65 -7.89 -4.97 9.00
C TYR A 65 -8.93 -3.84 8.89
N ASP A 66 -10.15 -4.08 9.37
CA ASP A 66 -11.21 -3.08 9.30
C ASP A 66 -10.83 -1.81 10.10
N GLY A 67 -10.17 -1.99 11.24
CA GLY A 67 -9.66 -0.87 12.03
C GLY A 67 -8.64 -0.03 11.29
N TYR A 68 -7.74 -0.68 10.54
CA TYR A 68 -6.78 -0.01 9.67
C TYR A 68 -7.50 0.79 8.58
N ASP A 69 -8.46 0.17 7.87
CA ASP A 69 -9.18 0.84 6.79
C ASP A 69 -9.86 2.13 7.25
N ARG A 70 -10.42 2.11 8.46
CA ARG A 70 -11.14 3.26 9.03
C ARG A 70 -10.24 4.25 9.76
N HIS A 71 -8.99 3.89 10.00
CA HIS A 71 -8.10 4.75 10.77
C HIS A 71 -7.91 6.11 10.08
N PRO A 72 -7.98 7.24 10.82
CA PRO A 72 -7.84 8.56 10.22
C PRO A 72 -6.57 8.75 9.40
N ARG A 73 -5.46 8.15 9.80
CA ARG A 73 -4.20 8.26 9.04
C ARG A 73 -4.29 7.55 7.69
N HIS A 74 -4.94 6.38 7.63
CA HIS A 74 -5.17 5.67 6.37
C HIS A 74 -6.10 6.48 5.47
N VAL A 75 -7.23 6.95 6.00
CA VAL A 75 -8.19 7.75 5.25
C VAL A 75 -7.55 9.01 4.69
N ALA A 76 -6.77 9.74 5.51
CA ALA A 76 -6.09 10.95 5.08
C ALA A 76 -5.06 10.65 3.98
N PHE A 77 -4.27 9.59 4.12
CA PHE A 77 -3.29 9.21 3.10
C PHE A 77 -3.98 8.88 1.77
N VAL A 78 -5.07 8.13 1.81
CA VAL A 78 -5.82 7.79 0.60
C VAL A 78 -6.36 9.05 -0.08
N GLN A 79 -7.00 9.94 0.67
CA GLN A 79 -7.59 11.16 0.10
C GLN A 79 -6.55 12.15 -0.41
N ASP A 80 -5.46 12.35 0.35
CA ASP A 80 -4.49 13.41 0.06
C ASP A 80 -3.38 12.99 -0.89
N ARG A 81 -3.06 11.71 -0.93
CA ARG A 81 -1.92 11.22 -1.69
C ARG A 81 -2.30 10.13 -2.70
N TRP A 82 -2.88 9.03 -2.23
CA TRP A 82 -3.19 7.88 -3.10
C TRP A 82 -4.07 8.25 -4.28
N ASN A 83 -5.21 8.87 -4.02
CA ASN A 83 -6.16 9.24 -5.07
C ASN A 83 -5.60 10.23 -6.09
N ARG A 84 -4.62 11.03 -5.68
CA ARG A 84 -4.02 12.05 -6.56
C ARG A 84 -2.84 11.54 -7.35
N GLU A 85 -2.07 10.59 -6.80
CA GLU A 85 -0.76 10.21 -7.33
C GLU A 85 -0.73 8.81 -7.95
N VAL A 86 -1.67 7.94 -7.60
CA VAL A 86 -1.75 6.58 -8.15
C VAL A 86 -2.49 6.59 -9.47
N ASP A 87 -1.89 5.99 -10.48
CA ASP A 87 -2.45 5.91 -11.84
C ASP A 87 -3.37 4.69 -11.98
N ALA A 88 -2.89 3.51 -11.55
CA ALA A 88 -3.64 2.27 -11.60
C ALA A 88 -3.24 1.40 -10.42
N PHE A 89 -4.17 0.60 -9.91
CA PHE A 89 -3.87 -0.32 -8.81
C PHE A 89 -4.81 -1.52 -8.81
N MET A 90 -4.38 -2.58 -8.10
CA MET A 90 -5.20 -3.76 -7.83
C MET A 90 -4.91 -4.23 -6.40
N GLU A 91 -5.95 -4.40 -5.61
CA GLU A 91 -5.84 -4.95 -4.27
C GLU A 91 -6.14 -6.44 -4.29
N ILE A 92 -5.31 -7.22 -3.58
CA ILE A 92 -5.50 -8.66 -3.42
C ILE A 92 -5.21 -9.00 -1.97
N ASP A 93 -6.20 -9.58 -1.30
CA ASP A 93 -6.07 -10.00 0.08
C ASP A 93 -6.08 -11.52 0.15
N TYR A 94 -5.24 -12.06 1.01
CA TYR A 94 -5.09 -13.50 1.19
C TYR A 94 -5.34 -13.90 2.62
N GLU A 95 -5.86 -15.11 2.79
CA GLU A 95 -5.80 -15.83 4.07
C GLU A 95 -5.23 -17.23 3.80
N PRO A 96 -4.61 -17.86 4.79
CA PRO A 96 -4.12 -19.25 4.60
C PRO A 96 -5.26 -20.18 4.25
N LEU A 97 -4.97 -21.16 3.39
CA LEU A 97 -5.97 -22.16 2.99
C LEU A 97 -6.32 -23.13 4.14
#